data_7379b391afa0bca97733bca2a8e66a2f
#
_entry.id   7379b391afa0bca97733bca2a8e66a2f
#
_cell.length_a   1.000
_cell.length_b   1.000
_cell.length_c   1.000
_cell.angle_alpha   90.00
_cell.angle_beta   90.00
_cell.angle_gamma   90.00
#
_symmetry.space_group_name_H-M   'P 1'
#
loop_
_entity.id
_entity.type
_entity.pdbx_description
1 polymer ?
#
loop_
_entity_poly.entity_id
_entity_poly.type
_entity_poly.pdbx_seq_one_letter_code
_entity_poly.pdbx_strand_id
1 'polypeptide(L)'
;MEERLVSDKAQEAAKVAASAIRDEAKLGELTEALPGGSRRARQNAASALAIVAKEAPEMLVPQGSAFVDALNRPEAQTRWECLDILTALVDYDSRTCDKAVPGAEAALFDEESGPVRLAAMRFLCKLGATTENRSEKVWPLIDEAIQCWHGDLEFQD
;
A
#
# COMPACT_ATOMS: atom_id res chain seq x y z
N MET A 1 -19.02 -19.80 -6.39
CA MET A 1 -17.87 -19.75 -7.31
C MET A 1 -16.91 -18.61 -7.03
N GLU A 2 -17.40 -17.40 -6.79
CA GLU A 2 -16.57 -16.24 -6.43
C GLU A 2 -15.86 -16.40 -5.11
N GLU A 3 -16.53 -16.89 -4.07
CA GLU A 3 -15.92 -17.13 -2.76
C GLU A 3 -14.75 -18.11 -2.85
N ARG A 4 -14.89 -19.15 -3.67
CA ARG A 4 -13.86 -20.15 -3.89
C ARG A 4 -12.65 -19.56 -4.59
N LEU A 5 -12.86 -18.70 -5.60
CA LEU A 5 -11.78 -18.02 -6.32
C LEU A 5 -11.02 -17.05 -5.42
N VAL A 6 -11.72 -16.28 -4.58
CA VAL A 6 -11.10 -15.36 -3.62
C VAL A 6 -10.30 -16.15 -2.58
N SER A 7 -10.84 -17.26 -2.07
CA SER A 7 -10.15 -18.15 -1.13
C SER A 7 -8.89 -18.76 -1.75
N ASP A 8 -8.96 -19.20 -3.02
CA ASP A 8 -7.82 -19.79 -3.71
C ASP A 8 -6.73 -18.72 -3.96
N LYS A 9 -7.10 -17.51 -4.34
CA LYS A 9 -6.15 -16.41 -4.50
C LYS A 9 -5.50 -16.03 -3.18
N ALA A 10 -6.26 -15.98 -2.10
CA ALA A 10 -5.75 -15.66 -0.78
C ALA A 10 -4.76 -16.74 -0.31
N GLN A 11 -5.07 -18.02 -0.53
CA GLN A 11 -4.19 -19.13 -0.19
C GLN A 11 -2.90 -19.10 -1.02
N GLU A 12 -3.00 -18.79 -2.30
CA GLU A 12 -1.84 -18.68 -3.18
C GLU A 12 -0.94 -17.52 -2.73
N ALA A 13 -1.52 -16.36 -2.44
CA ALA A 13 -0.76 -15.21 -1.93
C ALA A 13 -0.06 -15.56 -0.61
N ALA A 14 -0.73 -16.28 0.29
CA ALA A 14 -0.14 -16.70 1.56
C ALA A 14 1.04 -17.64 1.37
N LYS A 15 0.95 -18.57 0.42
CA LYS A 15 2.06 -19.49 0.09
C LYS A 15 3.26 -18.75 -0.48
N VAL A 16 3.01 -17.84 -1.40
CA VAL A 16 4.06 -17.03 -2.02
C VAL A 16 4.75 -16.16 -0.96
N ALA A 17 3.98 -15.52 -0.09
CA ALA A 17 4.51 -14.71 1.00
C ALA A 17 5.37 -15.54 1.95
N ALA A 18 4.90 -16.72 2.37
CA ALA A 18 5.66 -17.58 3.25
C ALA A 18 6.98 -18.02 2.63
N SER A 19 7.00 -18.30 1.33
CA SER A 19 8.22 -18.63 0.60
C SER A 19 9.18 -17.45 0.53
N ALA A 20 8.67 -16.23 0.28
CA ALA A 20 9.48 -15.02 0.15
C ALA A 20 10.13 -14.60 1.49
N ILE A 21 9.46 -14.84 2.62
CA ILE A 21 10.00 -14.55 3.95
C ILE A 21 11.27 -15.38 4.21
N ARG A 22 11.34 -16.56 3.62
CA ARG A 22 12.48 -17.49 3.80
C ARG A 22 13.58 -17.31 2.75
N ASP A 23 13.33 -16.52 1.71
CA ASP A 23 14.24 -16.43 0.57
C ASP A 23 14.22 -15.00 0.00
N GLU A 24 15.31 -14.27 0.25
CA GLU A 24 15.47 -12.88 -0.22
C GLU A 24 15.41 -12.77 -1.75
N ALA A 25 15.87 -13.78 -2.48
CA ALA A 25 15.82 -13.78 -3.94
C ALA A 25 14.36 -13.80 -4.44
N LYS A 26 13.50 -14.59 -3.79
CA LYS A 26 12.08 -14.62 -4.11
C LYS A 26 11.39 -13.32 -3.76
N LEU A 27 11.79 -12.71 -2.64
CA LEU A 27 11.28 -11.41 -2.24
C LEU A 27 11.63 -10.35 -3.29
N GLY A 28 12.87 -10.35 -3.78
CA GLY A 28 13.31 -9.47 -4.85
C GLY A 28 12.53 -9.67 -6.16
N GLU A 29 12.24 -10.91 -6.52
CA GLU A 29 11.44 -11.22 -7.71
C GLU A 29 10.03 -10.64 -7.61
N LEU A 30 9.40 -10.73 -6.44
CA LEU A 30 8.08 -10.14 -6.22
C LEU A 30 8.11 -8.62 -6.35
N THR A 31 9.14 -8.00 -5.79
CA THR A 31 9.29 -6.55 -5.86
C THR A 31 9.51 -6.08 -7.29
N GLU A 32 10.32 -6.81 -8.06
CA GLU A 32 10.58 -6.52 -9.47
C GLU A 32 9.35 -6.69 -10.36
N ALA A 33 8.37 -7.48 -9.92
CA ALA A 33 7.12 -7.66 -10.66
C ALA A 33 6.20 -6.43 -10.58
N LEU A 34 6.39 -5.54 -9.60
CA LEU A 34 5.53 -4.37 -9.43
C LEU A 34 5.58 -3.36 -10.57
N PRO A 35 6.77 -3.02 -11.15
CA PRO A 35 6.83 -2.03 -12.23
C PRO A 35 6.52 -2.59 -13.61
N GLY A 36 6.53 -3.88 -13.77
CA GLY A 36 6.43 -4.50 -15.08
C GLY A 36 5.39 -5.58 -15.19
N GLY A 37 5.44 -6.33 -16.28
CA GLY A 37 4.59 -7.47 -16.49
C GLY A 37 3.11 -7.14 -16.72
N SER A 38 2.27 -8.13 -16.48
CA SER A 38 0.84 -7.98 -16.64
C SER A 38 0.20 -7.38 -15.38
N ARG A 39 -1.01 -6.85 -15.55
CA ARG A 39 -1.84 -6.39 -14.44
C ARG A 39 -1.99 -7.46 -13.37
N ARG A 40 -2.25 -8.69 -13.80
CA ARG A 40 -2.41 -9.83 -12.90
C ARG A 40 -1.15 -10.12 -12.09
N ALA A 41 0.01 -10.08 -12.75
CA ALA A 41 1.30 -10.30 -12.08
C ALA A 41 1.56 -9.23 -11.02
N ARG A 42 1.28 -7.96 -11.35
CA ARG A 42 1.43 -6.85 -10.40
C ARG A 42 0.52 -7.01 -9.19
N GLN A 43 -0.75 -7.34 -9.42
CA GLN A 43 -1.73 -7.53 -8.34
C GLN A 43 -1.36 -8.72 -7.46
N ASN A 44 -0.92 -9.82 -8.05
CA ASN A 44 -0.50 -11.00 -7.28
C ASN A 44 0.74 -10.71 -6.43
N ALA A 45 1.71 -10.00 -7.00
CA ALA A 45 2.91 -9.60 -6.26
C ALA A 45 2.57 -8.66 -5.11
N ALA A 46 1.72 -7.66 -5.36
CA ALA A 46 1.29 -6.72 -4.32
C ALA A 46 0.57 -7.42 -3.16
N SER A 47 -0.31 -8.37 -3.47
CA SER A 47 -1.03 -9.14 -2.45
C SER A 47 -0.09 -9.97 -1.58
N ALA A 48 0.90 -10.64 -2.19
CA ALA A 48 1.87 -11.43 -1.44
C ALA A 48 2.76 -10.53 -0.57
N LEU A 49 3.23 -9.40 -1.13
CA LEU A 49 4.07 -8.46 -0.41
C LEU A 49 3.32 -7.79 0.76
N ALA A 50 2.01 -7.56 0.62
CA ALA A 50 1.19 -7.04 1.71
C ALA A 50 1.15 -8.01 2.90
N ILE A 51 1.13 -9.31 2.63
CA ILE A 51 1.19 -10.34 3.69
C ILE A 51 2.56 -10.32 4.36
N VAL A 52 3.64 -10.22 3.59
CA VAL A 52 5.00 -10.09 4.14
C VAL A 52 5.09 -8.85 5.04
N ALA A 53 4.48 -7.74 4.64
CA ALA A 53 4.48 -6.51 5.43
C ALA A 53 3.79 -6.67 6.78
N LYS A 54 2.79 -7.54 6.89
CA LYS A 54 2.12 -7.83 8.16
C LYS A 54 2.96 -8.72 9.06
N GLU A 55 3.66 -9.69 8.49
CA GLU A 55 4.41 -10.68 9.26
C GLU A 55 5.86 -10.29 9.54
N ALA A 56 6.52 -9.65 8.57
CA ALA A 56 7.94 -9.31 8.66
C ALA A 56 8.22 -8.00 7.91
N PRO A 57 7.65 -6.86 8.36
CA PRO A 57 7.79 -5.59 7.64
C PRO A 57 9.25 -5.14 7.47
N GLU A 58 10.12 -5.46 8.41
CA GLU A 58 11.54 -5.11 8.35
C GLU A 58 12.25 -5.67 7.12
N MET A 59 11.77 -6.78 6.57
CA MET A 59 12.36 -7.37 5.36
C MET A 59 12.11 -6.52 4.12
N LEU A 60 11.10 -5.67 4.14
CA LEU A 60 10.71 -4.85 3.00
C LEU A 60 11.38 -3.46 2.99
N VAL A 61 12.08 -3.10 4.07
CA VAL A 61 12.74 -1.79 4.16
C VAL A 61 13.68 -1.52 2.97
N PRO A 62 14.55 -2.45 2.54
CA PRO A 62 15.43 -2.19 1.39
C PRO A 62 14.68 -2.00 0.07
N GLN A 63 13.42 -2.42 0.01
CA GLN A 63 12.59 -2.38 -1.20
C GLN A 63 11.59 -1.21 -1.20
N GLY A 64 11.69 -0.32 -0.22
CA GLY A 64 10.69 0.73 0.00
C GLY A 64 10.39 1.59 -1.22
N SER A 65 11.41 1.94 -2.01
CA SER A 65 11.21 2.77 -3.21
C SER A 65 10.32 2.11 -4.26
N ALA A 66 10.34 0.78 -4.34
CA ALA A 66 9.50 0.06 -5.29
C ALA A 66 8.01 0.23 -4.97
N PHE A 67 7.66 0.30 -3.69
CA PHE A 67 6.27 0.52 -3.28
C PHE A 67 5.82 1.96 -3.54
N VAL A 68 6.72 2.92 -3.37
CA VAL A 68 6.45 4.32 -3.72
C VAL A 68 6.15 4.45 -5.22
N ASP A 69 6.98 3.84 -6.05
CA ASP A 69 6.81 3.88 -7.51
C ASP A 69 5.53 3.17 -7.95
N ALA A 70 5.13 2.11 -7.25
CA ALA A 70 3.94 1.35 -7.57
C ALA A 70 2.63 2.14 -7.36
N LEU A 71 2.66 3.25 -6.63
CA LEU A 71 1.50 4.12 -6.46
C LEU A 71 1.09 4.79 -7.78
N ASN A 72 1.94 4.74 -8.80
CA ASN A 72 1.65 5.26 -10.14
C ASN A 72 1.00 4.23 -11.06
N ARG A 73 0.76 3.00 -10.59
CA ARG A 73 0.13 1.97 -11.40
C ARG A 73 -1.36 2.25 -11.57
N PRO A 74 -1.96 1.85 -12.70
CA PRO A 74 -3.38 2.12 -12.94
C PRO A 74 -4.34 1.26 -12.11
N GLU A 75 -3.90 0.07 -11.70
CA GLU A 75 -4.77 -0.85 -10.96
C GLU A 75 -5.01 -0.39 -9.53
N ALA A 76 -6.26 -0.32 -9.11
CA ALA A 76 -6.60 0.05 -7.75
C ALA A 76 -5.97 -0.90 -6.71
N GLN A 77 -6.03 -2.19 -6.95
CA GLN A 77 -5.51 -3.18 -6.00
C GLN A 77 -4.00 -3.01 -5.75
N THR A 78 -3.21 -2.81 -6.80
CA THR A 78 -1.77 -2.57 -6.65
C THR A 78 -1.53 -1.34 -5.79
N ARG A 79 -2.27 -0.27 -6.01
CA ARG A 79 -2.13 0.98 -5.25
C ARG A 79 -2.51 0.82 -3.78
N TRP A 80 -3.68 0.24 -3.46
CA TRP A 80 -4.07 0.12 -2.06
C TRP A 80 -3.19 -0.86 -1.29
N GLU A 81 -2.77 -1.96 -1.92
CA GLU A 81 -1.86 -2.91 -1.28
C GLU A 81 -0.51 -2.27 -0.98
N CYS A 82 0.03 -1.49 -1.92
CA CYS A 82 1.30 -0.79 -1.70
C CYS A 82 1.18 0.32 -0.66
N LEU A 83 0.04 1.01 -0.59
CA LEU A 83 -0.20 1.97 0.49
C LEU A 83 -0.24 1.28 1.85
N ASP A 84 -0.85 0.10 1.95
CA ASP A 84 -0.86 -0.68 3.19
C ASP A 84 0.54 -1.15 3.57
N ILE A 85 1.35 -1.56 2.60
CA ILE A 85 2.75 -1.92 2.83
C ILE A 85 3.53 -0.71 3.38
N LEU A 86 3.40 0.44 2.73
CA LEU A 86 4.07 1.66 3.16
C LEU A 86 3.61 2.09 4.56
N THR A 87 2.34 1.88 4.89
CA THR A 87 1.83 2.15 6.24
C THR A 87 2.57 1.30 7.28
N ALA A 88 2.82 0.03 6.98
CA ALA A 88 3.60 -0.85 7.85
C ALA A 88 5.07 -0.38 7.95
N LEU A 89 5.63 0.20 6.89
CA LEU A 89 7.02 0.66 6.86
C LEU A 89 7.24 2.00 7.57
N VAL A 90 6.19 2.73 7.92
CA VAL A 90 6.34 4.03 8.62
C VAL A 90 7.20 3.89 9.88
N ASP A 91 7.02 2.83 10.65
CA ASP A 91 7.75 2.61 11.89
C ASP A 91 9.22 2.22 11.66
N TYR A 92 9.58 1.81 10.46
CA TYR A 92 10.92 1.31 10.13
C TYR A 92 11.71 2.24 9.23
N ASP A 93 11.05 2.96 8.33
CA ASP A 93 11.71 3.83 7.36
C ASP A 93 10.77 4.97 6.94
N SER A 94 10.57 5.92 7.83
CA SER A 94 9.70 7.05 7.58
C SER A 94 10.22 7.97 6.47
N ARG A 95 11.52 8.01 6.23
CA ARG A 95 12.10 8.84 5.15
C ARG A 95 11.65 8.39 3.76
N THR A 96 11.64 7.08 3.52
CA THR A 96 11.13 6.55 2.27
C THR A 96 9.63 6.82 2.16
N CYS A 97 8.90 6.73 3.26
CA CYS A 97 7.47 7.03 3.29
C CYS A 97 7.17 8.50 2.95
N ASP A 98 8.06 9.43 3.30
CA ASP A 98 7.91 10.84 2.91
C ASP A 98 7.81 11.00 1.39
N LYS A 99 8.52 10.19 0.64
CA LYS A 99 8.50 10.20 -0.82
C LYS A 99 7.18 9.71 -1.41
N ALA A 100 6.40 8.99 -0.63
CA ALA A 100 5.10 8.47 -1.05
C ALA A 100 3.96 9.49 -0.86
N VAL A 101 4.20 10.62 -0.21
CA VAL A 101 3.15 11.61 0.05
C VAL A 101 2.45 12.09 -1.23
N PRO A 102 3.16 12.45 -2.32
CA PRO A 102 2.46 12.85 -3.55
C PRO A 102 1.55 11.75 -4.12
N GLY A 103 2.02 10.50 -4.12
CA GLY A 103 1.21 9.36 -4.58
C GLY A 103 0.03 9.08 -3.67
N ALA A 104 0.22 9.22 -2.36
CA ALA A 104 -0.85 9.05 -1.39
C ALA A 104 -1.88 10.19 -1.50
N GLU A 105 -1.44 11.41 -1.76
CA GLU A 105 -2.35 12.53 -2.00
C GLU A 105 -3.25 12.25 -3.21
N ALA A 106 -2.66 11.82 -4.32
CA ALA A 106 -3.45 11.46 -5.50
C ALA A 106 -4.44 10.33 -5.20
N ALA A 107 -4.02 9.33 -4.44
CA ALA A 107 -4.87 8.21 -4.03
C ALA A 107 -6.01 8.65 -3.10
N LEU A 108 -5.75 9.61 -2.23
CA LEU A 108 -6.73 10.15 -1.29
C LEU A 108 -7.93 10.79 -2.03
N PHE A 109 -7.69 11.34 -3.21
CA PHE A 109 -8.71 11.99 -4.03
C PHE A 109 -9.16 11.14 -5.22
N ASP A 110 -8.89 9.83 -5.21
CA ASP A 110 -9.33 8.91 -6.26
C ASP A 110 -10.85 8.80 -6.24
N GLU A 111 -11.49 9.22 -7.33
CA GLU A 111 -12.95 9.22 -7.43
C GLU A 111 -13.56 7.83 -7.68
N GLU A 112 -12.74 6.87 -8.12
CA GLU A 112 -13.23 5.55 -8.55
C GLU A 112 -13.10 4.45 -7.50
N SER A 113 -12.22 4.62 -6.51
CA SER A 113 -11.92 3.54 -5.57
C SER A 113 -11.95 3.98 -4.11
N GLY A 114 -12.96 3.56 -3.39
CA GLY A 114 -13.05 3.73 -1.94
C GLY A 114 -11.91 3.07 -1.20
N PRO A 115 -11.55 1.80 -1.50
CA PRO A 115 -10.42 1.14 -0.86
C PRO A 115 -9.08 1.88 -1.04
N VAL A 116 -8.84 2.49 -2.20
CA VAL A 116 -7.63 3.28 -2.44
C VAL A 116 -7.64 4.54 -1.55
N ARG A 117 -8.77 5.24 -1.47
CA ARG A 117 -8.91 6.43 -0.61
C ARG A 117 -8.66 6.09 0.85
N LEU A 118 -9.24 4.98 1.31
CA LEU A 118 -9.10 4.54 2.70
C LEU A 118 -7.66 4.17 3.04
N ALA A 119 -6.98 3.44 2.15
CA ALA A 119 -5.58 3.07 2.34
C ALA A 119 -4.69 4.33 2.39
N ALA A 120 -4.95 5.31 1.54
CA ALA A 120 -4.22 6.58 1.53
C ALA A 120 -4.44 7.35 2.84
N MET A 121 -5.66 7.39 3.34
CA MET A 121 -5.97 8.05 4.62
C MET A 121 -5.21 7.41 5.77
N ARG A 122 -5.22 6.07 5.86
CA ARG A 122 -4.50 5.34 6.90
C ARG A 122 -3.00 5.62 6.85
N PHE A 123 -2.44 5.61 5.66
CA PHE A 123 -1.02 5.90 5.46
C PHE A 123 -0.67 7.31 5.92
N LEU A 124 -1.41 8.31 5.46
CA LEU A 124 -1.13 9.71 5.77
C LEU A 124 -1.33 10.00 7.25
N CYS A 125 -2.35 9.43 7.90
CA CYS A 125 -2.56 9.59 9.33
C CYS A 125 -1.40 9.01 10.13
N LYS A 126 -0.93 7.82 9.78
CA LYS A 126 0.18 7.18 10.48
C LYS A 126 1.49 7.95 10.28
N LEU A 127 1.78 8.36 9.06
CA LEU A 127 2.98 9.13 8.75
C LEU A 127 2.94 10.49 9.46
N GLY A 128 1.82 11.18 9.41
CA GLY A 128 1.64 12.48 10.06
C GLY A 128 1.82 12.44 11.58
N ALA A 129 1.52 11.31 12.20
CA ALA A 129 1.67 11.13 13.64
C ALA A 129 3.12 10.93 14.11
N THR A 130 4.07 10.77 13.20
CA THR A 130 5.47 10.49 13.55
C THR A 130 6.25 11.71 14.04
N THR A 131 6.03 12.88 13.43
CA THR A 131 6.68 14.13 13.82
C THR A 131 5.72 15.31 13.61
N GLU A 132 5.99 16.41 14.31
CA GLU A 132 5.21 17.64 14.16
C GLU A 132 5.27 18.17 12.73
N ASN A 133 6.46 18.17 12.12
CA ASN A 133 6.63 18.62 10.72
C ASN A 133 5.79 17.79 9.75
N ARG A 134 5.72 16.49 9.94
CA ARG A 134 4.90 15.63 9.10
C ARG A 134 3.41 15.86 9.34
N SER A 135 3.03 16.07 10.60
CA SER A 135 1.66 16.41 10.95
C SER A 135 1.21 17.70 10.23
N GLU A 136 2.03 18.74 10.27
CA GLU A 136 1.74 20.03 9.61
C GLU A 136 1.61 19.89 8.10
N LYS A 137 2.41 19.01 7.49
CA LYS A 137 2.40 18.77 6.05
C LYS A 137 1.18 17.98 5.61
N VAL A 138 0.80 16.97 6.40
CA VAL A 138 -0.24 16.00 6.05
C VAL A 138 -1.63 16.47 6.44
N TRP A 139 -1.76 17.20 7.55
CA TRP A 139 -3.06 17.62 8.09
C TRP A 139 -3.94 18.37 7.08
N PRO A 140 -3.43 19.32 6.29
CA PRO A 140 -4.28 20.00 5.30
C PRO A 140 -4.87 19.04 4.27
N LEU A 141 -4.14 18.00 3.90
CA LEU A 141 -4.61 16.97 2.96
C LEU A 141 -5.75 16.15 3.57
N ILE A 142 -5.59 15.77 4.83
CA ILE A 142 -6.59 15.00 5.57
C ILE A 142 -7.87 15.82 5.73
N ASP A 143 -7.74 17.08 6.11
CA ASP A 143 -8.87 17.97 6.31
C ASP A 143 -9.64 18.19 5.00
N GLU A 144 -8.94 18.44 3.90
CA GLU A 144 -9.54 18.57 2.58
C GLU A 144 -10.28 17.31 2.15
N ALA A 145 -9.70 16.15 2.42
CA ALA A 145 -10.31 14.86 2.08
C ALA A 145 -11.58 14.61 2.90
N ILE A 146 -11.57 14.93 4.17
CA ILE A 146 -12.74 14.79 5.04
C ILE A 146 -13.89 15.64 4.49
N GLN A 147 -13.61 16.86 4.08
CA GLN A 147 -14.62 17.74 3.50
C GLN A 147 -15.11 17.24 2.14
N CYS A 148 -14.19 16.74 1.31
CA CYS A 148 -14.52 16.23 -0.03
C CYS A 148 -15.38 14.96 0.02
N TRP A 149 -15.10 14.05 0.95
CA TRP A 149 -15.75 12.74 1.02
C TRP A 149 -16.74 12.61 2.18
N HIS A 150 -17.23 13.71 2.70
CA HIS A 150 -18.12 13.77 3.86
C HIS A 150 -19.33 12.82 3.75
N GLY A 151 -19.91 12.67 2.57
CA GLY A 151 -21.08 11.81 2.37
C GLY A 151 -20.77 10.33 2.09
N ASP A 152 -19.49 9.95 2.04
CA ASP A 152 -19.06 8.60 1.70
C ASP A 152 -18.95 7.75 2.97
N LEU A 153 -19.85 6.78 3.12
CA LEU A 153 -19.88 5.91 4.30
C LEU A 153 -18.60 5.09 4.47
N GLU A 154 -18.04 4.63 3.38
CA GLU A 154 -16.79 3.85 3.38
C GLU A 154 -15.63 4.68 3.91
N PHE A 155 -15.58 5.94 3.54
CA PHE A 155 -14.52 6.86 3.98
C PHE A 155 -14.65 7.22 5.45
N GLN A 156 -15.88 7.32 5.98
CA GLN A 156 -16.11 7.67 7.38
C GLN A 156 -15.73 6.54 8.35
N ASP A 157 -15.75 5.29 7.91
CA ASP A 157 -15.35 4.14 8.71
C ASP A 157 -13.82 4.07 8.88
#